data_c3a19d6733a2eae14417edb6682f9c5d
#
_entry.id   c3a19d6733a2eae14417edb6682f9c5d
#
_cell.length_a   1.000
_cell.length_b   1.000
_cell.length_c   1.000
_cell.angle_alpha   90.00
_cell.angle_beta   90.00
_cell.angle_gamma   90.00
#
_symmetry.space_group_name_H-M   'P 1'
#
loop_
_entity.id
_entity.type
_entity.pdbx_description
1 polymer ?
#
loop_
_entity_poly.entity_id
_entity_poly.type
_entity_poly.pdbx_seq_one_letter_code
_entity_poly.pdbx_strand_id
1 'polypeptide(L)'
;MLLKAESVTKAFGPLKVLTKIDLQINRGDSIGLVGINGAGKSTFLKILLGEIKPDTGELTRNTEKIGYLPQFADSSDATVREVLGRPYGHIESIKKRMTQIDELMASGNDIDWNSVTEEYANLEAELSRSSTDDESKLITALGEVGLSPEVMDRKTSSLSGGERTKVMLSRALVQAEGCDILFLDEPTSHLDITTVEWLEDYLLDAHSTLVVISHDRYFLDKVVTRVSEISNGKSREYKGNYSQFVVKKMLELERAEKEYQKYVTNKRRQEEIAENMHKDMWFSSIHKTRLKMAERLEEKEAPEESKEIKVKIHSAQKSGKNMISAKGLNVDLGGKRIISNVDMDILKGDKIGIFGSNGEGKSTLIKALLEKIPSTGELWVAPGAKIGYFSQHHDRLSLELTAEEQILQVIGKDKRAEARGMLARLFLTGDAVERPMSSLSGGQRTRVALALLLLEETNLLVLDEPTNYLDIPARHAVEQALNDYDGTILAVTHDRYFLDSVCTKVIEVKDGTAKLFQGTYSEMRGRKNIDEVVMDADEYRVVSAFTNWTINRKYEKGDRILIAPAELKSFEWAITQEKIKKTGGRQRKKVEVDTDSN
;
A
#
# COMPACT_ATOMS: atom_id res chain seq x y z
N MET A 1 -27.96 7.77 0.93
CA MET A 1 -26.79 8.66 0.92
C MET A 1 -26.50 9.04 2.37
N LEU A 2 -25.31 8.75 2.84
CA LEU A 2 -24.86 9.09 4.20
C LEU A 2 -24.01 10.37 4.22
N LEU A 3 -23.12 10.51 3.21
CA LEU A 3 -22.24 11.65 3.09
C LEU A 3 -22.00 11.98 1.62
N LYS A 4 -21.92 13.28 1.27
CA LYS A 4 -21.63 13.76 -0.08
C LYS A 4 -20.70 14.97 -0.01
N ALA A 5 -19.61 14.91 -0.75
CA ALA A 5 -18.69 16.02 -1.00
C ALA A 5 -18.81 16.44 -2.47
N GLU A 6 -19.00 17.74 -2.75
CA GLU A 6 -19.17 18.27 -4.10
C GLU A 6 -18.17 19.41 -4.34
N SER A 7 -17.33 19.22 -5.35
CA SER A 7 -16.33 20.20 -5.81
C SER A 7 -15.46 20.79 -4.67
N VAL A 8 -15.08 19.93 -3.72
CA VAL A 8 -14.31 20.33 -2.54
C VAL A 8 -12.91 20.75 -2.95
N THR A 9 -12.47 21.92 -2.43
CA THR A 9 -11.11 22.43 -2.60
C THR A 9 -10.45 22.66 -1.25
N LYS A 10 -9.11 22.52 -1.21
CA LYS A 10 -8.30 22.88 -0.04
C LYS A 10 -6.90 23.27 -0.43
N ALA A 11 -6.44 24.40 0.13
CA ALA A 11 -5.06 24.86 0.01
C ALA A 11 -4.46 25.13 1.39
N PHE A 12 -3.15 24.98 1.50
CA PHE A 12 -2.36 25.36 2.67
C PHE A 12 -1.30 26.37 2.22
N GLY A 13 -1.57 27.64 2.48
CA GLY A 13 -0.75 28.74 1.93
C GLY A 13 -0.76 28.69 0.39
N PRO A 14 0.41 28.69 -0.28
CA PRO A 14 0.48 28.65 -1.75
C PRO A 14 0.19 27.25 -2.33
N LEU A 15 0.20 26.20 -1.51
CA LEU A 15 0.07 24.82 -1.95
C LEU A 15 -1.42 24.42 -2.07
N LYS A 16 -1.90 24.26 -3.30
CA LYS A 16 -3.22 23.68 -3.57
C LYS A 16 -3.15 22.16 -3.48
N VAL A 17 -3.76 21.59 -2.43
CA VAL A 17 -3.76 20.15 -2.18
C VAL A 17 -4.95 19.48 -2.86
N LEU A 18 -6.15 20.07 -2.74
CA LEU A 18 -7.37 19.58 -3.37
C LEU A 18 -7.93 20.68 -4.25
N THR A 19 -8.23 20.37 -5.53
CA THR A 19 -8.70 21.35 -6.51
C THR A 19 -10.14 21.10 -6.97
N LYS A 20 -10.54 19.84 -6.98
CA LYS A 20 -11.92 19.43 -7.27
C LYS A 20 -12.09 17.98 -6.84
N ILE A 21 -12.64 17.78 -5.66
CA ILE A 21 -12.91 16.45 -5.14
C ILE A 21 -14.43 16.27 -5.03
N ASP A 22 -14.91 15.22 -5.67
CA ASP A 22 -16.29 14.77 -5.62
C ASP A 22 -16.30 13.35 -5.05
N LEU A 23 -17.15 13.07 -4.04
CA LEU A 23 -17.35 11.73 -3.50
C LEU A 23 -18.73 11.63 -2.89
N GLN A 24 -19.44 10.55 -3.21
CA GLN A 24 -20.72 10.22 -2.57
C GLN A 24 -20.59 8.87 -1.87
N ILE A 25 -21.01 8.80 -0.61
CA ILE A 25 -21.00 7.60 0.23
C ILE A 25 -22.44 7.20 0.52
N ASN A 26 -22.82 6.00 0.14
CA ASN A 26 -24.13 5.42 0.43
C ASN A 26 -23.99 4.30 1.46
N ARG A 27 -25.07 3.93 2.11
CA ARG A 27 -25.07 2.80 3.05
C ARG A 27 -24.66 1.50 2.34
N GLY A 28 -23.72 0.77 2.93
CA GLY A 28 -23.18 -0.47 2.39
C GLY A 28 -22.08 -0.29 1.33
N ASP A 29 -21.62 0.94 1.05
CA ASP A 29 -20.47 1.18 0.18
C ASP A 29 -19.18 0.77 0.91
N SER A 30 -18.26 0.09 0.21
CA SER A 30 -16.87 -0.12 0.63
C SER A 30 -15.94 0.56 -0.35
N ILE A 31 -15.34 1.70 0.05
CA ILE A 31 -14.60 2.60 -0.82
C ILE A 31 -13.13 2.63 -0.43
N GLY A 32 -12.24 2.33 -1.39
CA GLY A 32 -10.80 2.56 -1.25
C GLY A 32 -10.41 3.95 -1.76
N LEU A 33 -9.83 4.79 -0.90
CA LEU A 33 -9.22 6.05 -1.31
C LEU A 33 -7.74 5.80 -1.65
N VAL A 34 -7.39 5.89 -2.94
CA VAL A 34 -6.04 5.63 -3.42
C VAL A 34 -5.41 6.88 -4.04
N GLY A 35 -4.09 6.90 -4.12
CA GLY A 35 -3.30 7.99 -4.71
C GLY A 35 -1.89 8.02 -4.14
N ILE A 36 -0.99 8.74 -4.78
CA ILE A 36 0.41 8.89 -4.32
C ILE A 36 0.48 9.56 -2.93
N ASN A 37 1.62 9.40 -2.25
CA ASN A 37 1.85 10.11 -1.00
C ASN A 37 1.85 11.61 -1.23
N GLY A 38 1.13 12.35 -0.38
CA GLY A 38 0.95 13.80 -0.53
C GLY A 38 -0.18 14.22 -1.48
N ALA A 39 -0.90 13.29 -2.13
CA ALA A 39 -2.05 13.62 -2.99
C ALA A 39 -3.27 14.25 -2.26
N GLY A 40 -3.23 14.31 -0.92
CA GLY A 40 -4.30 14.92 -0.12
C GLY A 40 -5.34 13.92 0.43
N LYS A 41 -5.06 12.61 0.40
CA LYS A 41 -5.99 11.57 0.92
C LYS A 41 -6.41 11.82 2.36
N SER A 42 -5.45 11.92 3.29
CA SER A 42 -5.75 12.17 4.71
C SER A 42 -6.33 13.58 4.95
N THR A 43 -5.96 14.58 4.13
CA THR A 43 -6.59 15.91 4.17
C THR A 43 -8.06 15.82 3.80
N PHE A 44 -8.38 15.09 2.73
CA PHE A 44 -9.75 14.89 2.32
C PHE A 44 -10.55 14.11 3.36
N LEU A 45 -9.96 13.06 3.94
CA LEU A 45 -10.56 12.30 5.03
C LEU A 45 -10.91 13.19 6.23
N LYS A 46 -10.00 14.08 6.63
CA LYS A 46 -10.23 15.05 7.72
C LYS A 46 -11.34 16.06 7.39
N ILE A 47 -11.51 16.40 6.10
CA ILE A 47 -12.66 17.22 5.66
C ILE A 47 -13.95 16.42 5.79
N LEU A 48 -13.97 15.13 5.39
CA LEU A 48 -15.13 14.26 5.55
C LEU A 48 -15.51 14.07 7.03
N LEU A 49 -14.52 14.01 7.93
CA LEU A 49 -14.70 13.97 9.38
C LEU A 49 -15.18 15.30 9.97
N GLY A 50 -15.02 16.41 9.23
CA GLY A 50 -15.34 17.76 9.72
C GLY A 50 -14.26 18.39 10.58
N GLU A 51 -13.08 17.79 10.69
CA GLU A 51 -11.92 18.34 11.41
C GLU A 51 -11.31 19.53 10.67
N ILE A 52 -11.39 19.53 9.34
CA ILE A 52 -10.88 20.60 8.47
C ILE A 52 -12.04 21.12 7.61
N LYS A 53 -12.24 22.44 7.60
CA LYS A 53 -13.21 23.06 6.69
C LYS A 53 -12.62 23.16 5.28
N PRO A 54 -13.38 22.81 4.22
CA PRO A 54 -12.98 23.08 2.83
C PRO A 54 -12.90 24.59 2.59
N ASP A 55 -12.12 25.00 1.60
CA ASP A 55 -12.04 26.41 1.19
C ASP A 55 -13.22 26.77 0.29
N THR A 56 -13.60 25.87 -0.62
CA THR A 56 -14.84 25.92 -1.43
C THR A 56 -15.42 24.52 -1.61
N GLY A 57 -16.63 24.45 -2.12
CA GLY A 57 -17.39 23.22 -2.28
C GLY A 57 -18.33 22.98 -1.11
N GLU A 58 -19.12 21.93 -1.21
CA GLU A 58 -20.17 21.62 -0.24
C GLU A 58 -19.97 20.22 0.32
N LEU A 59 -20.20 20.08 1.63
CA LEU A 59 -20.21 18.81 2.34
C LEU A 59 -21.58 18.60 2.98
N THR A 60 -22.36 17.68 2.41
CA THR A 60 -23.64 17.25 2.97
C THR A 60 -23.42 16.01 3.82
N ARG A 61 -23.79 16.06 5.10
CA ARG A 61 -23.66 14.97 6.06
C ARG A 61 -25.04 14.63 6.63
N ASN A 62 -25.47 13.38 6.44
CA ASN A 62 -26.76 12.87 6.92
C ASN A 62 -26.61 11.89 8.08
N THR A 63 -25.42 11.77 8.65
CA THR A 63 -25.15 10.95 9.83
C THR A 63 -24.08 11.57 10.70
N GLU A 64 -24.24 11.45 12.02
CA GLU A 64 -23.23 11.80 13.03
C GLU A 64 -22.52 10.55 13.57
N LYS A 65 -23.00 9.33 13.22
CA LYS A 65 -22.45 8.07 13.70
C LYS A 65 -21.27 7.65 12.82
N ILE A 66 -20.09 8.22 13.09
CA ILE A 66 -18.87 8.01 12.34
C ILE A 66 -17.79 7.43 13.24
N GLY A 67 -17.26 6.26 12.88
CA GLY A 67 -16.05 5.68 13.44
C GLY A 67 -14.81 6.11 12.67
N TYR A 68 -13.68 6.26 13.35
CA TYR A 68 -12.42 6.65 12.70
C TYR A 68 -11.21 5.99 13.34
N LEU A 69 -10.38 5.37 12.51
CA LEU A 69 -9.03 4.92 12.84
C LEU A 69 -8.02 5.86 12.20
N PRO A 70 -7.27 6.67 12.99
CA PRO A 70 -6.23 7.55 12.46
C PRO A 70 -4.95 6.78 12.11
N GLN A 71 -4.18 7.28 11.15
CA GLN A 71 -2.90 6.71 10.72
C GLN A 71 -1.86 6.63 11.85
N PHE A 72 -1.82 7.62 12.74
CA PHE A 72 -0.90 7.65 13.87
C PHE A 72 -1.66 7.45 15.17
N ALA A 73 -1.27 6.40 15.88
CA ALA A 73 -1.75 6.20 17.24
C ALA A 73 -1.16 7.28 18.17
N ASP A 74 -1.99 7.76 19.08
CA ASP A 74 -1.58 8.72 20.13
C ASP A 74 -0.43 8.12 20.96
N SER A 75 0.73 8.78 20.95
CA SER A 75 1.91 8.40 21.74
C SER A 75 2.00 9.17 23.06
N SER A 76 0.85 9.53 23.60
CA SER A 76 0.77 10.24 24.88
C SER A 76 1.24 9.37 26.06
N ASP A 77 1.54 10.01 27.19
CA ASP A 77 1.84 9.32 28.45
C ASP A 77 0.59 8.71 29.13
N ALA A 78 -0.57 8.79 28.46
CA ALA A 78 -1.81 8.18 28.90
C ALA A 78 -1.74 6.65 28.87
N THR A 79 -2.45 5.98 29.75
CA THR A 79 -2.61 4.53 29.71
C THR A 79 -3.48 4.12 28.55
N VAL A 80 -3.33 2.85 28.11
CA VAL A 80 -4.20 2.27 27.06
C VAL A 80 -5.66 2.39 27.48
N ARG A 81 -5.99 2.13 28.74
CA ARG A 81 -7.34 2.28 29.31
C ARG A 81 -7.89 3.69 29.10
N GLU A 82 -7.10 4.71 29.39
CA GLU A 82 -7.50 6.10 29.20
C GLU A 82 -7.70 6.45 27.72
N VAL A 83 -6.85 5.95 26.84
CA VAL A 83 -6.97 6.17 25.40
C VAL A 83 -8.19 5.45 24.83
N LEU A 84 -8.44 4.22 25.24
CA LEU A 84 -9.61 3.45 24.84
C LEU A 84 -10.92 4.04 25.41
N GLY A 85 -10.88 4.56 26.62
CA GLY A 85 -12.03 5.20 27.30
C GLY A 85 -12.32 6.63 26.86
N ARG A 86 -11.47 7.28 26.03
CA ARG A 86 -11.78 8.63 25.53
C ARG A 86 -13.04 8.59 24.67
N PRO A 87 -14.01 9.47 24.96
CA PRO A 87 -15.24 9.52 24.18
C PRO A 87 -14.94 9.83 22.71
N TYR A 88 -15.73 9.24 21.83
CA TYR A 88 -15.69 9.54 20.41
C TYR A 88 -16.70 10.62 20.03
N GLY A 89 -16.61 11.13 18.82
CA GLY A 89 -17.38 12.25 18.36
C GLY A 89 -18.87 12.22 18.75
N HIS A 90 -19.48 11.02 18.78
CA HIS A 90 -20.87 10.88 19.24
C HIS A 90 -21.00 11.10 20.77
N ILE A 91 -20.17 10.45 21.59
CA ILE A 91 -20.18 10.65 23.05
C ILE A 91 -19.68 12.05 23.41
N GLU A 92 -18.74 12.59 22.65
CA GLU A 92 -18.27 13.96 22.83
C GLU A 92 -19.34 14.97 22.43
N SER A 93 -20.13 14.69 21.39
CA SER A 93 -21.30 15.50 21.01
C SER A 93 -22.39 15.44 22.08
N ILE A 94 -22.64 14.26 22.67
CA ILE A 94 -23.56 14.09 23.80
C ILE A 94 -23.08 14.94 25.00
N LYS A 95 -21.83 14.80 25.41
CA LYS A 95 -21.28 15.58 26.54
C LYS A 95 -21.31 17.09 26.26
N LYS A 96 -20.96 17.49 25.03
CA LYS A 96 -21.02 18.89 24.63
C LYS A 96 -22.47 19.41 24.64
N ARG A 97 -23.43 18.58 24.20
CA ARG A 97 -24.84 18.94 24.25
C ARG A 97 -25.35 19.02 25.70
N MET A 98 -24.97 18.10 26.57
CA MET A 98 -25.26 18.15 28.00
C MET A 98 -24.72 19.43 28.65
N THR A 99 -23.45 19.80 28.35
CA THR A 99 -22.86 21.05 28.83
C THR A 99 -23.63 22.29 28.34
N GLN A 100 -24.07 22.30 27.08
CA GLN A 100 -24.92 23.37 26.53
C GLN A 100 -26.27 23.45 27.28
N ILE A 101 -26.86 22.30 27.60
CA ILE A 101 -28.10 22.22 28.39
C ILE A 101 -27.86 22.75 29.82
N ASP A 102 -26.75 22.37 30.44
CA ASP A 102 -26.37 22.90 31.79
C ASP A 102 -26.20 24.42 31.76
N GLU A 103 -25.55 24.97 30.74
CA GLU A 103 -25.40 26.41 30.53
C GLU A 103 -26.75 27.11 30.30
N LEU A 104 -27.65 26.48 29.50
CA LEU A 104 -29.00 26.95 29.27
C LEU A 104 -29.81 26.95 30.57
N MET A 105 -29.77 25.88 31.36
CA MET A 105 -30.43 25.78 32.67
C MET A 105 -29.90 26.83 33.66
N ALA A 106 -28.60 27.14 33.64
CA ALA A 106 -28.00 28.15 34.47
C ALA A 106 -28.35 29.60 34.07
N SER A 107 -28.69 29.83 32.79
CA SER A 107 -28.99 31.19 32.30
C SER A 107 -30.37 31.71 32.67
N GLY A 108 -31.32 30.87 33.10
CA GLY A 108 -32.61 31.25 33.65
C GLY A 108 -33.60 31.91 32.67
N ASN A 109 -33.31 31.93 31.39
CA ASN A 109 -34.20 32.48 30.34
C ASN A 109 -35.33 31.51 30.00
N ASP A 110 -36.41 32.00 29.42
CA ASP A 110 -37.66 31.32 29.05
C ASP A 110 -37.44 29.94 28.41
N ILE A 111 -37.31 28.91 29.26
CA ILE A 111 -36.92 27.54 28.87
C ILE A 111 -38.14 26.64 29.07
N ASP A 112 -38.45 25.83 28.07
CA ASP A 112 -39.36 24.69 28.25
C ASP A 112 -38.67 23.60 29.06
N TRP A 113 -38.78 23.70 30.38
CA TRP A 113 -38.14 22.79 31.34
C TRP A 113 -38.48 21.32 31.12
N ASN A 114 -39.69 21.00 30.59
CA ASN A 114 -40.07 19.62 30.34
C ASN A 114 -39.29 19.02 29.17
N SER A 115 -39.20 19.75 28.07
CA SER A 115 -38.42 19.32 26.88
C SER A 115 -36.93 19.17 27.16
N VAL A 116 -36.36 20.13 27.87
CA VAL A 116 -34.91 20.16 28.21
C VAL A 116 -34.54 19.05 29.20
N THR A 117 -35.39 18.79 30.20
CA THR A 117 -35.16 17.72 31.18
C THR A 117 -35.31 16.33 30.52
N GLU A 118 -36.26 16.16 29.60
CA GLU A 118 -36.43 14.91 28.85
C GLU A 118 -35.25 14.68 27.92
N GLU A 119 -34.77 15.71 27.20
CA GLU A 119 -33.55 15.63 26.37
C GLU A 119 -32.34 15.24 27.21
N TYR A 120 -32.13 15.90 28.39
CA TYR A 120 -31.01 15.59 29.28
C TYR A 120 -31.06 14.15 29.79
N ALA A 121 -32.23 13.69 30.25
CA ALA A 121 -32.41 12.31 30.71
C ALA A 121 -32.16 11.27 29.62
N ASN A 122 -32.56 11.57 28.38
CA ASN A 122 -32.28 10.69 27.22
C ASN A 122 -30.78 10.63 26.91
N LEU A 123 -30.08 11.79 26.95
CA LEU A 123 -28.63 11.86 26.73
C LEU A 123 -27.86 11.15 27.86
N GLU A 124 -28.30 11.28 29.13
CA GLU A 124 -27.73 10.60 30.28
C GLU A 124 -27.93 9.06 30.20
N ALA A 125 -29.11 8.61 29.81
CA ALA A 125 -29.41 7.21 29.59
C ALA A 125 -28.57 6.62 28.45
N GLU A 126 -28.35 7.39 27.38
CA GLU A 126 -27.52 7.01 26.25
C GLU A 126 -26.03 6.94 26.65
N LEU A 127 -25.54 7.91 27.42
CA LEU A 127 -24.19 7.93 27.99
C LEU A 127 -23.93 6.75 28.94
N SER A 128 -24.90 6.41 29.78
CA SER A 128 -24.81 5.30 30.72
C SER A 128 -24.82 3.92 30.06
N ARG A 129 -25.59 3.76 28.98
CA ARG A 129 -25.58 2.51 28.19
C ARG A 129 -24.25 2.30 27.48
N SER A 130 -23.61 3.38 27.01
CA SER A 130 -22.32 3.31 26.32
C SER A 130 -21.14 2.92 27.24
N SER A 131 -21.20 3.19 28.53
CA SER A 131 -20.02 3.10 29.40
C SER A 131 -19.74 1.69 30.00
N THR A 132 -20.74 0.83 30.16
CA THR A 132 -20.59 -0.50 30.81
C THR A 132 -20.41 -1.65 29.84
N ASP A 133 -20.99 -1.57 28.63
CA ASP A 133 -20.82 -2.59 27.59
C ASP A 133 -19.49 -2.43 26.83
N ASP A 134 -18.93 -1.22 26.78
CA ASP A 134 -17.77 -0.92 25.97
C ASP A 134 -16.47 -1.54 26.50
N GLU A 135 -16.27 -1.64 27.83
CA GLU A 135 -15.02 -2.19 28.38
C GLU A 135 -14.88 -3.70 28.12
N SER A 136 -15.95 -4.48 28.26
CA SER A 136 -15.93 -5.91 27.96
C SER A 136 -15.73 -6.17 26.47
N LYS A 137 -16.35 -5.36 25.61
CA LYS A 137 -16.16 -5.42 24.16
C LYS A 137 -14.73 -5.04 23.76
N LEU A 138 -14.16 -4.02 24.39
CA LEU A 138 -12.76 -3.62 24.15
C LEU A 138 -11.78 -4.71 24.57
N ILE A 139 -11.99 -5.37 25.71
CA ILE A 139 -11.17 -6.51 26.16
C ILE A 139 -11.25 -7.66 25.14
N THR A 140 -12.45 -7.98 24.67
CA THR A 140 -12.66 -9.01 23.64
C THR A 140 -11.93 -8.61 22.35
N ALA A 141 -12.13 -7.40 21.84
CA ALA A 141 -11.48 -6.92 20.64
C ALA A 141 -9.94 -6.84 20.77
N LEU A 142 -9.40 -6.53 21.95
CA LEU A 142 -7.96 -6.63 22.22
C LEU A 142 -7.46 -8.07 22.11
N GLY A 143 -8.23 -9.04 22.65
CA GLY A 143 -7.91 -10.46 22.53
C GLY A 143 -7.89 -10.93 21.08
N GLU A 144 -8.85 -10.49 20.27
CA GLU A 144 -8.97 -10.83 18.86
C GLU A 144 -7.80 -10.33 18.01
N VAL A 145 -7.24 -9.15 18.32
CA VAL A 145 -6.01 -8.66 17.67
C VAL A 145 -4.73 -9.22 18.29
N GLY A 146 -4.84 -10.18 19.22
CA GLY A 146 -3.70 -10.83 19.87
C GLY A 146 -2.98 -9.97 20.90
N LEU A 147 -3.72 -9.14 21.65
CA LEU A 147 -3.22 -8.40 22.81
C LEU A 147 -3.80 -8.94 24.10
N SER A 148 -2.93 -9.13 25.11
CA SER A 148 -3.38 -9.48 26.46
C SER A 148 -4.13 -8.32 27.12
N PRO A 149 -5.19 -8.55 27.92
CA PRO A 149 -5.88 -7.50 28.68
C PRO A 149 -4.96 -6.67 29.58
N GLU A 150 -3.83 -7.22 30.02
CA GLU A 150 -2.83 -6.54 30.84
C GLU A 150 -2.23 -5.30 30.14
N VAL A 151 -2.36 -5.21 28.81
CA VAL A 151 -1.91 -4.05 28.05
C VAL A 151 -2.68 -2.78 28.44
N MET A 152 -3.90 -2.90 28.97
CA MET A 152 -4.75 -1.76 29.32
C MET A 152 -4.12 -0.82 30.36
N ASP A 153 -3.31 -1.35 31.27
CA ASP A 153 -2.68 -0.59 32.34
C ASP A 153 -1.28 -0.06 31.95
N ARG A 154 -0.81 -0.38 30.73
CA ARG A 154 0.46 0.13 30.20
C ARG A 154 0.28 1.52 29.58
N LYS A 155 1.34 2.36 29.66
CA LYS A 155 1.38 3.65 28.95
C LYS A 155 1.51 3.41 27.44
N THR A 156 0.78 4.19 26.64
CA THR A 156 0.85 4.09 25.17
C THR A 156 2.24 4.40 24.63
N SER A 157 3.00 5.26 25.30
CA SER A 157 4.40 5.54 24.96
C SER A 157 5.33 4.31 25.11
N SER A 158 4.99 3.35 25.98
CA SER A 158 5.76 2.12 26.20
C SER A 158 5.46 1.00 25.19
N LEU A 159 4.42 1.16 24.38
CA LEU A 159 4.01 0.17 23.38
C LEU A 159 4.86 0.29 22.11
N SER A 160 5.10 -0.85 21.45
CA SER A 160 5.63 -0.85 20.09
C SER A 160 4.63 -0.22 19.11
N GLY A 161 5.10 0.19 17.93
CA GLY A 161 4.22 0.75 16.89
C GLY A 161 3.07 -0.19 16.54
N GLY A 162 3.35 -1.50 16.38
CA GLY A 162 2.34 -2.51 16.09
C GLY A 162 1.33 -2.70 17.22
N GLU A 163 1.76 -2.74 18.48
CA GLU A 163 0.84 -2.83 19.64
C GLU A 163 -0.07 -1.60 19.70
N ARG A 164 0.46 -0.41 19.45
CA ARG A 164 -0.34 0.83 19.39
C ARG A 164 -1.41 0.78 18.30
N THR A 165 -1.02 0.34 17.10
CA THR A 165 -1.97 0.17 15.98
C THR A 165 -3.06 -0.85 16.34
N LYS A 166 -2.71 -1.98 16.95
CA LYS A 166 -3.66 -2.99 17.42
C LYS A 166 -4.65 -2.44 18.46
N VAL A 167 -4.18 -1.66 19.41
CA VAL A 167 -5.02 -0.98 20.41
C VAL A 167 -6.02 -0.02 19.73
N MET A 168 -5.53 0.83 18.82
CA MET A 168 -6.41 1.77 18.12
C MET A 168 -7.39 1.05 17.19
N LEU A 169 -6.96 -0.06 16.58
CA LEU A 169 -7.82 -0.90 15.77
C LEU A 169 -8.94 -1.51 16.60
N SER A 170 -8.64 -2.17 17.73
CA SER A 170 -9.66 -2.72 18.64
C SER A 170 -10.70 -1.67 19.02
N ARG A 171 -10.24 -0.46 19.28
CA ARG A 171 -11.11 0.68 19.56
C ARG A 171 -12.03 1.01 18.37
N ALA A 172 -11.46 1.15 17.14
CA ALA A 172 -12.24 1.48 15.95
C ALA A 172 -13.28 0.41 15.61
N LEU A 173 -12.95 -0.87 15.85
CA LEU A 173 -13.84 -2.00 15.58
C LEU A 173 -15.03 -2.06 16.54
N VAL A 174 -14.80 -1.85 17.84
CA VAL A 174 -15.91 -1.75 18.82
C VAL A 174 -16.87 -0.63 18.43
N GLN A 175 -16.35 0.46 17.87
CA GLN A 175 -17.18 1.56 17.39
C GLN A 175 -17.92 1.24 16.09
N ALA A 176 -17.34 0.41 15.21
CA ALA A 176 -17.96 0.03 13.96
C ALA A 176 -19.36 -0.58 14.17
N GLU A 177 -19.59 -1.30 15.27
CA GLU A 177 -20.90 -1.87 15.62
C GLU A 177 -22.02 -0.81 15.78
N GLY A 178 -21.64 0.44 16.15
CA GLY A 178 -22.59 1.53 16.35
C GLY A 178 -22.57 2.61 15.27
N CYS A 179 -21.68 2.52 14.28
CA CYS A 179 -21.47 3.55 13.27
C CYS A 179 -22.21 3.27 11.97
N ASP A 180 -22.64 4.34 11.30
CA ASP A 180 -23.15 4.27 9.92
C ASP A 180 -21.99 4.24 8.91
N ILE A 181 -20.84 4.88 9.23
CA ILE A 181 -19.64 4.92 8.39
C ILE A 181 -18.41 4.69 9.26
N LEU A 182 -17.52 3.81 8.81
CA LEU A 182 -16.19 3.60 9.40
C LEU A 182 -15.11 4.12 8.45
N PHE A 183 -14.30 5.05 8.93
CA PHE A 183 -13.13 5.55 8.22
C PHE A 183 -11.86 4.90 8.78
N LEU A 184 -11.04 4.32 7.89
CA LEU A 184 -9.77 3.69 8.25
C LEU A 184 -8.62 4.35 7.47
N ASP A 185 -7.68 4.98 8.17
CA ASP A 185 -6.48 5.58 7.58
C ASP A 185 -5.26 4.70 7.86
N GLU A 186 -4.80 3.95 6.83
CA GLU A 186 -3.70 2.98 6.87
C GLU A 186 -3.84 1.89 7.96
N PRO A 187 -4.97 1.16 8.01
CA PRO A 187 -5.24 0.20 9.09
C PRO A 187 -4.28 -1.00 9.11
N THR A 188 -3.64 -1.30 7.98
CA THR A 188 -2.71 -2.44 7.84
C THR A 188 -1.27 -2.10 8.21
N SER A 189 -0.95 -0.81 8.43
CA SER A 189 0.39 -0.36 8.76
C SER A 189 0.88 -0.95 10.09
N HIS A 190 2.08 -1.53 10.07
CA HIS A 190 2.74 -2.17 11.23
C HIS A 190 2.02 -3.42 11.80
N LEU A 191 0.97 -3.90 11.14
CA LEU A 191 0.33 -5.17 11.49
C LEU A 191 1.06 -6.33 10.81
N ASP A 192 1.06 -7.47 11.49
CA ASP A 192 1.49 -8.72 10.88
C ASP A 192 0.38 -9.31 9.98
N ILE A 193 0.77 -10.21 9.10
CA ILE A 193 -0.13 -10.79 8.10
C ILE A 193 -1.36 -11.46 8.74
N THR A 194 -1.18 -12.15 9.84
CA THR A 194 -2.29 -12.81 10.56
C THR A 194 -3.32 -11.83 11.10
N THR A 195 -2.87 -10.72 11.65
CA THR A 195 -3.76 -9.64 12.12
C THR A 195 -4.46 -8.95 10.95
N VAL A 196 -3.77 -8.77 9.81
CA VAL A 196 -4.39 -8.18 8.61
C VAL A 196 -5.46 -9.12 8.04
N GLU A 197 -5.19 -10.43 7.92
CA GLU A 197 -6.15 -11.43 7.46
C GLU A 197 -7.41 -11.45 8.35
N TRP A 198 -7.22 -11.44 9.67
CA TRP A 198 -8.32 -11.34 10.63
C TRP A 198 -9.14 -10.04 10.45
N LEU A 199 -8.47 -8.89 10.24
CA LEU A 199 -9.15 -7.62 9.98
C LEU A 199 -9.99 -7.66 8.69
N GLU A 200 -9.46 -8.28 7.64
CA GLU A 200 -10.18 -8.46 6.37
C GLU A 200 -11.50 -9.21 6.60
N ASP A 201 -11.43 -10.35 7.28
CA ASP A 201 -12.60 -11.19 7.56
C ASP A 201 -13.61 -10.45 8.44
N TYR A 202 -13.16 -9.79 9.49
CA TYR A 202 -14.02 -8.96 10.35
C TYR A 202 -14.76 -7.87 9.56
N LEU A 203 -14.07 -7.13 8.68
CA LEU A 203 -14.69 -6.04 7.91
C LEU A 203 -15.68 -6.55 6.87
N LEU A 204 -15.47 -7.74 6.33
CA LEU A 204 -16.41 -8.39 5.41
C LEU A 204 -17.69 -8.82 6.13
N ASP A 205 -17.57 -9.35 7.34
CA ASP A 205 -18.70 -9.83 8.15
C ASP A 205 -19.51 -8.66 8.73
N ALA A 206 -18.88 -7.55 9.07
CA ALA A 206 -19.52 -6.41 9.71
C ALA A 206 -20.54 -5.68 8.81
N HIS A 207 -20.53 -5.88 7.48
CA HIS A 207 -21.43 -5.26 6.50
C HIS A 207 -21.58 -3.74 6.66
N SER A 208 -20.57 -3.09 7.22
CA SER A 208 -20.55 -1.65 7.51
C SER A 208 -20.23 -0.84 6.26
N THR A 209 -20.69 0.42 6.22
CA THR A 209 -20.20 1.36 5.20
C THR A 209 -18.78 1.75 5.53
N LEU A 210 -17.86 1.52 4.61
CA LEU A 210 -16.42 1.61 4.83
C LEU A 210 -15.75 2.59 3.87
N VAL A 211 -14.85 3.41 4.40
CA VAL A 211 -13.93 4.22 3.60
C VAL A 211 -12.51 3.97 4.10
N VAL A 212 -11.67 3.44 3.24
CA VAL A 212 -10.32 3.00 3.60
C VAL A 212 -9.27 3.73 2.77
N ILE A 213 -8.25 4.25 3.44
CA ILE A 213 -6.98 4.60 2.83
C ILE A 213 -6.01 3.47 3.17
N SER A 214 -5.45 2.80 2.18
CA SER A 214 -4.42 1.78 2.40
C SER A 214 -3.46 1.68 1.21
N HIS A 215 -2.24 1.26 1.52
CA HIS A 215 -1.23 0.87 0.54
C HIS A 215 -1.08 -0.66 0.42
N ASP A 216 -1.86 -1.44 1.17
CA ASP A 216 -1.94 -2.90 1.04
C ASP A 216 -2.92 -3.27 -0.08
N ARG A 217 -2.37 -3.79 -1.18
CA ARG A 217 -3.13 -4.13 -2.39
C ARG A 217 -4.05 -5.32 -2.17
N TYR A 218 -3.61 -6.34 -1.41
CA TYR A 218 -4.43 -7.51 -1.07
C TYR A 218 -5.62 -7.12 -0.21
N PHE A 219 -5.36 -6.32 0.82
CA PHE A 219 -6.40 -5.79 1.68
C PHE A 219 -7.46 -5.00 0.89
N LEU A 220 -7.02 -4.05 0.04
CA LEU A 220 -7.92 -3.29 -0.81
C LEU A 220 -8.70 -4.20 -1.78
N ASP A 221 -8.04 -5.21 -2.35
CA ASP A 221 -8.68 -6.09 -3.31
C ASP A 221 -9.79 -6.94 -2.69
N LYS A 222 -9.60 -7.37 -1.42
CA LYS A 222 -10.56 -8.18 -0.69
C LYS A 222 -11.72 -7.36 -0.10
N VAL A 223 -11.43 -6.16 0.42
CA VAL A 223 -12.38 -5.40 1.25
C VAL A 223 -13.17 -4.36 0.45
N VAL A 224 -12.61 -3.75 -0.63
CA VAL A 224 -13.27 -2.65 -1.32
C VAL A 224 -14.05 -3.08 -2.55
N THR A 225 -15.20 -2.43 -2.78
CA THR A 225 -16.07 -2.66 -3.96
C THR A 225 -16.00 -1.51 -4.95
N ARG A 226 -15.43 -0.36 -4.54
CA ARG A 226 -15.29 0.85 -5.35
C ARG A 226 -14.00 1.57 -4.96
N VAL A 227 -13.27 2.10 -5.93
CA VAL A 227 -12.04 2.85 -5.71
C VAL A 227 -12.24 4.30 -6.12
N SER A 228 -11.88 5.24 -5.25
CA SER A 228 -11.78 6.68 -5.55
C SER A 228 -10.31 7.07 -5.58
N GLU A 229 -9.80 7.37 -6.75
CA GLU A 229 -8.42 7.83 -6.95
C GLU A 229 -8.34 9.34 -6.77
N ILE A 230 -7.39 9.81 -5.94
CA ILE A 230 -7.03 11.22 -5.84
C ILE A 230 -5.69 11.43 -6.54
N SER A 231 -5.72 12.18 -7.64
CA SER A 231 -4.54 12.53 -8.43
C SER A 231 -4.62 13.98 -8.88
N ASN A 232 -3.50 14.72 -8.74
CA ASN A 232 -3.42 16.14 -9.12
C ASN A 232 -4.53 17.01 -8.53
N GLY A 233 -4.93 16.72 -7.28
CA GLY A 233 -5.99 17.42 -6.55
C GLY A 233 -7.41 17.18 -7.08
N LYS A 234 -7.63 16.18 -7.93
CA LYS A 234 -8.94 15.77 -8.46
C LYS A 234 -9.27 14.35 -8.05
N SER A 235 -10.56 14.05 -7.90
CA SER A 235 -11.03 12.68 -7.67
C SER A 235 -11.54 12.03 -8.95
N ARG A 236 -11.35 10.72 -9.04
CA ARG A 236 -11.96 9.88 -10.07
C ARG A 236 -12.40 8.56 -9.48
N GLU A 237 -13.63 8.16 -9.77
CA GLU A 237 -14.21 6.94 -9.23
C GLU A 237 -14.17 5.78 -10.23
N TYR A 238 -13.87 4.59 -9.71
CA TYR A 238 -13.85 3.33 -10.46
C TYR A 238 -14.66 2.28 -9.70
N LYS A 239 -15.64 1.67 -10.37
CA LYS A 239 -16.39 0.53 -9.82
C LYS A 239 -15.53 -0.73 -9.87
N GLY A 240 -15.56 -1.50 -8.79
CA GLY A 240 -14.82 -2.75 -8.64
C GLY A 240 -13.74 -2.66 -7.58
N ASN A 241 -13.06 -3.79 -7.35
CA ASN A 241 -11.96 -3.90 -6.42
C ASN A 241 -10.66 -3.25 -6.95
N TYR A 242 -9.60 -3.33 -6.16
CA TYR A 242 -8.32 -2.68 -6.51
C TYR A 242 -7.70 -3.25 -7.81
N SER A 243 -7.71 -4.55 -8.01
CA SER A 243 -7.20 -5.18 -9.24
C SER A 243 -7.94 -4.71 -10.49
N GLN A 244 -9.27 -4.60 -10.41
CA GLN A 244 -10.09 -4.07 -11.50
C GLN A 244 -9.83 -2.58 -11.78
N PHE A 245 -9.58 -1.79 -10.73
CA PHE A 245 -9.15 -0.40 -10.86
C PHE A 245 -7.84 -0.30 -11.62
N VAL A 246 -6.82 -1.08 -11.24
CA VAL A 246 -5.49 -1.09 -11.91
C VAL A 246 -5.64 -1.36 -13.39
N VAL A 247 -6.41 -2.39 -13.76
CA VAL A 247 -6.65 -2.73 -15.18
C VAL A 247 -7.33 -1.58 -15.93
N LYS A 248 -8.37 -0.96 -15.35
CA LYS A 248 -9.07 0.17 -15.96
C LYS A 248 -8.14 1.37 -16.14
N LYS A 249 -7.34 1.69 -15.12
CA LYS A 249 -6.37 2.79 -15.16
C LYS A 249 -5.32 2.58 -16.24
N MET A 250 -4.79 1.37 -16.39
CA MET A 250 -3.83 1.04 -17.45
C MET A 250 -4.43 1.24 -18.85
N LEU A 251 -5.67 0.78 -19.07
CA LEU A 251 -6.37 0.99 -20.34
C LEU A 251 -6.57 2.47 -20.66
N GLU A 252 -6.86 3.27 -19.65
CA GLU A 252 -6.99 4.73 -19.81
C GLU A 252 -5.66 5.38 -20.18
N LEU A 253 -4.57 4.99 -19.50
CA LEU A 253 -3.23 5.48 -19.80
C LEU A 253 -2.79 5.09 -21.22
N GLU A 254 -3.03 3.84 -21.64
CA GLU A 254 -2.73 3.41 -23.02
C GLU A 254 -3.54 4.21 -24.07
N ARG A 255 -4.81 4.51 -23.78
CA ARG A 255 -5.64 5.34 -24.67
C ARG A 255 -5.12 6.78 -24.72
N ALA A 256 -4.84 7.37 -23.56
CA ALA A 256 -4.29 8.71 -23.47
C ALA A 256 -2.94 8.83 -24.21
N GLU A 257 -2.05 7.85 -24.06
CA GLU A 257 -0.77 7.79 -24.77
C GLU A 257 -0.98 7.71 -26.29
N LYS A 258 -1.85 6.82 -26.77
CA LYS A 258 -2.17 6.72 -28.21
C LYS A 258 -2.76 8.01 -28.76
N GLU A 259 -3.60 8.69 -28.00
CA GLU A 259 -4.18 9.97 -28.41
C GLU A 259 -3.13 11.09 -28.41
N TYR A 260 -2.24 11.10 -27.41
CA TYR A 260 -1.14 12.06 -27.36
C TYR A 260 -0.16 11.87 -28.52
N GLN A 261 0.22 10.64 -28.82
CA GLN A 261 1.08 10.31 -29.98
C GLN A 261 0.43 10.74 -31.32
N LYS A 262 -0.88 10.55 -31.46
CA LYS A 262 -1.60 11.05 -32.64
C LYS A 262 -1.58 12.59 -32.68
N TYR A 263 -1.77 13.26 -31.55
CA TYR A 263 -1.71 14.72 -31.45
C TYR A 263 -0.33 15.22 -31.85
N VAL A 264 0.75 14.68 -31.27
CA VAL A 264 2.14 15.07 -31.57
C VAL A 264 2.46 14.88 -33.05
N THR A 265 2.08 13.69 -33.60
CA THR A 265 2.30 13.39 -35.03
C THR A 265 1.54 14.36 -35.93
N ASN A 266 0.29 14.68 -35.62
CA ASN A 266 -0.51 15.63 -36.38
C ASN A 266 0.04 17.05 -36.28
N LYS A 267 0.45 17.50 -35.08
CA LYS A 267 1.05 18.81 -34.85
C LYS A 267 2.33 18.95 -35.67
N ARG A 268 3.25 17.98 -35.55
CA ARG A 268 4.49 17.94 -36.32
C ARG A 268 4.25 17.98 -37.83
N ARG A 269 3.27 17.18 -38.31
CA ARG A 269 2.89 17.19 -39.73
C ARG A 269 2.38 18.55 -40.20
N GLN A 270 1.59 19.27 -39.38
CA GLN A 270 1.11 20.61 -39.72
C GLN A 270 2.25 21.64 -39.74
N GLU A 271 3.18 21.54 -38.79
CA GLU A 271 4.38 22.38 -38.71
C GLU A 271 5.30 22.14 -39.91
N GLU A 272 5.59 20.87 -40.29
CA GLU A 272 6.40 20.53 -41.48
C GLU A 272 5.76 21.02 -42.78
N ILE A 273 4.43 20.90 -42.92
CA ILE A 273 3.73 21.45 -44.08
C ILE A 273 3.84 22.98 -44.12
N ALA A 274 3.70 23.66 -42.95
CA ALA A 274 3.82 25.08 -42.85
C ALA A 274 5.24 25.55 -43.19
N GLU A 275 6.29 24.89 -42.67
CA GLU A 275 7.69 25.20 -42.98
C GLU A 275 8.03 25.03 -44.47
N ASN A 276 7.54 23.93 -45.10
CA ASN A 276 7.75 23.71 -46.53
C ASN A 276 7.04 24.75 -47.40
N MET A 277 5.87 25.22 -46.98
CA MET A 277 5.15 26.31 -47.68
C MET A 277 5.80 27.69 -47.50
N HIS A 278 6.63 27.90 -46.47
CA HIS A 278 7.32 29.17 -46.24
C HIS A 278 8.41 29.40 -47.29
N LYS A 279 8.90 28.38 -47.97
CA LYS A 279 9.91 28.47 -49.03
C LYS A 279 9.36 29.04 -50.33
N ASP A 280 8.05 29.00 -50.54
CA ASP A 280 7.38 29.50 -51.74
C ASP A 280 6.59 30.80 -51.40
N MET A 281 7.07 31.92 -51.85
CA MET A 281 6.55 33.29 -51.57
C MET A 281 5.07 33.50 -51.93
N TRP A 282 4.45 32.58 -52.66
CA TRP A 282 3.04 32.69 -53.10
C TRP A 282 2.01 32.10 -52.13
N PHE A 283 2.43 31.37 -51.10
CA PHE A 283 1.51 30.68 -50.16
C PHE A 283 1.40 31.32 -48.78
N SER A 284 1.73 32.60 -48.61
CA SER A 284 1.81 33.26 -47.30
C SER A 284 0.48 33.26 -46.50
N SER A 285 -0.67 33.26 -47.17
CA SER A 285 -2.00 33.18 -46.51
C SER A 285 -2.33 31.76 -46.02
N ILE A 286 -1.96 30.75 -46.83
CA ILE A 286 -2.17 29.35 -46.49
C ILE A 286 -1.23 28.93 -45.37
N HIS A 287 0.02 29.43 -45.39
CA HIS A 287 0.98 29.23 -44.32
C HIS A 287 0.44 29.77 -42.96
N LYS A 288 -0.05 31.02 -42.92
CA LYS A 288 -0.66 31.60 -41.72
C LYS A 288 -1.88 30.83 -41.25
N THR A 289 -2.68 30.27 -42.16
CA THR A 289 -3.86 29.47 -41.81
C THR A 289 -3.44 28.13 -41.22
N ARG A 290 -2.37 27.49 -41.70
CA ARG A 290 -1.83 26.23 -41.20
C ARG A 290 -1.19 26.39 -39.83
N LEU A 291 -0.41 27.45 -39.61
CA LEU A 291 0.12 27.78 -38.28
C LEU A 291 -1.01 28.01 -37.27
N LYS A 292 -2.05 28.79 -37.64
CA LYS A 292 -3.24 28.96 -36.79
C LYS A 292 -4.00 27.66 -36.55
N MET A 293 -3.97 26.70 -37.49
CA MET A 293 -4.54 25.35 -37.26
C MET A 293 -3.69 24.53 -36.28
N ALA A 294 -2.35 24.62 -36.36
CA ALA A 294 -1.45 23.97 -35.39
C ALA A 294 -1.59 24.59 -34.00
N GLU A 295 -1.74 25.92 -33.90
CA GLU A 295 -1.99 26.65 -32.64
C GLU A 295 -3.39 26.38 -32.06
N ARG A 296 -4.38 26.08 -32.90
CA ARG A 296 -5.76 25.75 -32.49
C ARG A 296 -5.97 24.27 -32.11
N LEU A 297 -4.99 23.38 -32.36
CA LEU A 297 -5.00 22.07 -31.79
C LEU A 297 -4.97 22.22 -30.26
N GLU A 298 -6.03 21.85 -29.58
CA GLU A 298 -6.07 21.84 -28.11
C GLU A 298 -4.80 21.17 -27.59
N GLU A 299 -4.06 21.90 -26.78
CA GLU A 299 -2.82 21.43 -26.18
C GLU A 299 -3.17 20.24 -25.26
N LYS A 300 -2.89 19.02 -25.71
CA LYS A 300 -3.06 17.84 -24.89
C LYS A 300 -1.85 17.71 -23.98
N GLU A 301 -2.11 17.69 -22.69
CA GLU A 301 -1.06 17.35 -21.71
C GLU A 301 -0.53 15.95 -22.00
N ALA A 302 0.80 15.80 -21.94
CA ALA A 302 1.40 14.48 -22.03
C ALA A 302 0.86 13.62 -20.88
N PRO A 303 0.42 12.37 -21.13
CA PRO A 303 0.07 11.48 -20.05
C PRO A 303 1.28 11.32 -19.13
N GLU A 304 1.04 11.15 -17.82
CA GLU A 304 2.11 10.92 -16.85
C GLU A 304 2.97 9.74 -17.33
N GLU A 305 4.16 10.04 -17.86
CA GLU A 305 5.08 9.02 -18.36
C GLU A 305 5.58 8.17 -17.20
N SER A 306 5.13 6.93 -17.11
CA SER A 306 5.91 5.88 -16.47
C SER A 306 7.03 5.47 -17.44
N LYS A 307 8.10 6.27 -17.55
CA LYS A 307 9.29 5.84 -18.28
C LYS A 307 9.91 4.66 -17.54
N GLU A 308 9.66 3.46 -18.05
CA GLU A 308 10.46 2.28 -17.69
C GLU A 308 11.90 2.50 -18.12
N ILE A 309 12.69 3.12 -17.27
CA ILE A 309 14.12 3.20 -17.47
C ILE A 309 14.73 1.88 -16.94
N LYS A 310 15.07 0.93 -17.79
CA LYS A 310 15.71 -0.34 -17.42
C LYS A 310 17.18 -0.11 -17.02
N VAL A 311 17.54 -0.25 -15.74
CA VAL A 311 18.95 -0.41 -15.29
C VAL A 311 19.14 -1.88 -14.99
N LYS A 312 20.09 -2.48 -15.63
CA LYS A 312 20.58 -3.78 -15.20
C LYS A 312 21.40 -3.58 -13.93
N ILE A 313 20.91 -4.11 -12.83
CA ILE A 313 21.61 -4.18 -11.57
C ILE A 313 22.40 -5.48 -11.62
N HIS A 314 23.74 -5.39 -11.64
CA HIS A 314 24.59 -6.57 -11.73
C HIS A 314 25.07 -6.98 -10.34
N SER A 315 24.90 -8.26 -9.99
CA SER A 315 25.53 -8.83 -8.81
C SER A 315 27.01 -9.13 -9.03
N ALA A 316 27.80 -9.11 -7.96
CA ALA A 316 29.20 -9.55 -8.00
C ALA A 316 29.30 -11.04 -8.39
N GLN A 317 30.09 -11.35 -9.41
CA GLN A 317 30.05 -12.66 -10.13
C GLN A 317 30.62 -13.89 -9.42
N LYS A 318 31.25 -13.78 -8.22
CA LYS A 318 31.97 -14.92 -7.61
C LYS A 318 31.36 -15.33 -6.26
N SER A 319 30.44 -16.29 -6.30
CA SER A 319 30.06 -17.09 -5.13
C SER A 319 29.78 -18.53 -5.57
N GLY A 320 30.01 -19.49 -4.65
CA GLY A 320 29.67 -20.89 -4.86
C GLY A 320 28.15 -21.11 -5.01
N LYS A 321 27.72 -22.37 -5.10
CA LYS A 321 26.31 -22.74 -5.25
C LYS A 321 25.49 -22.36 -4.00
N ASN A 322 26.06 -22.55 -2.80
CA ASN A 322 25.43 -22.19 -1.52
C ASN A 322 25.90 -20.79 -1.08
N MET A 323 24.98 -19.99 -0.53
CA MET A 323 25.25 -18.68 0.06
C MET A 323 25.29 -18.76 1.59
N ILE A 324 24.29 -19.40 2.19
CA ILE A 324 24.20 -19.63 3.63
C ILE A 324 23.68 -21.06 3.85
N SER A 325 24.29 -21.77 4.81
CA SER A 325 23.79 -23.08 5.27
C SER A 325 23.73 -23.06 6.79
N ALA A 326 22.59 -23.42 7.35
CA ALA A 326 22.38 -23.52 8.79
C ALA A 326 21.83 -24.89 9.13
N LYS A 327 22.39 -25.54 10.19
CA LYS A 327 21.93 -26.82 10.71
C LYS A 327 21.83 -26.77 12.23
N GLY A 328 20.65 -27.12 12.75
CA GLY A 328 20.36 -27.08 14.17
C GLY A 328 20.58 -25.68 14.78
N LEU A 329 20.32 -24.61 14.02
CA LEU A 329 20.54 -23.24 14.44
C LEU A 329 19.61 -22.87 15.59
N ASN A 330 20.19 -22.42 16.71
CA ASN A 330 19.45 -21.92 17.85
C ASN A 330 19.94 -20.53 18.23
N VAL A 331 19.01 -19.66 18.66
CA VAL A 331 19.32 -18.30 19.08
C VAL A 331 18.66 -17.99 20.40
N ASP A 332 19.46 -17.59 21.37
CA ASP A 332 19.02 -17.15 22.69
C ASP A 332 19.25 -15.65 22.86
N LEU A 333 18.24 -14.91 23.32
CA LEU A 333 18.29 -13.49 23.60
C LEU A 333 17.73 -13.20 25.00
N GLY A 334 18.51 -12.53 25.85
CA GLY A 334 18.08 -12.20 27.22
C GLY A 334 17.71 -13.43 28.06
N GLY A 335 18.34 -14.58 27.84
CA GLY A 335 18.06 -15.83 28.54
C GLY A 335 16.81 -16.58 28.04
N LYS A 336 16.14 -16.08 27.00
CA LYS A 336 14.98 -16.73 26.38
C LYS A 336 15.38 -17.28 25.00
N ARG A 337 14.98 -18.53 24.72
CA ARG A 337 15.14 -19.12 23.39
C ARG A 337 14.13 -18.50 22.44
N ILE A 338 14.66 -17.85 21.39
CA ILE A 338 13.82 -17.17 20.37
C ILE A 338 13.70 -18.05 19.12
N ILE A 339 14.79 -18.70 18.70
CA ILE A 339 14.84 -19.60 17.55
C ILE A 339 15.39 -20.95 17.99
N SER A 340 14.75 -22.03 17.56
CA SER A 340 15.07 -23.40 17.94
C SER A 340 15.22 -24.31 16.74
N ASN A 341 16.36 -25.00 16.66
CA ASN A 341 16.62 -26.13 15.76
C ASN A 341 16.23 -25.86 14.29
N VAL A 342 16.74 -24.78 13.73
CA VAL A 342 16.42 -24.39 12.35
C VAL A 342 17.46 -24.95 11.38
N ASP A 343 16.98 -25.69 10.39
CA ASP A 343 17.75 -26.21 9.27
C ASP A 343 17.33 -25.52 7.98
N MET A 344 18.29 -24.91 7.27
CA MET A 344 18.00 -24.28 5.97
C MET A 344 19.25 -24.11 5.11
N ASP A 345 19.06 -24.22 3.81
CA ASP A 345 20.06 -23.92 2.79
C ASP A 345 19.55 -22.80 1.87
N ILE A 346 20.32 -21.73 1.75
CA ILE A 346 20.05 -20.58 0.88
C ILE A 346 21.04 -20.65 -0.27
N LEU A 347 20.53 -20.80 -1.47
CA LEU A 347 21.32 -20.95 -2.67
C LEU A 347 21.55 -19.60 -3.34
N LYS A 348 22.59 -19.52 -4.17
CA LYS A 348 22.82 -18.37 -5.03
C LYS A 348 21.64 -18.13 -5.96
N GLY A 349 21.16 -16.88 -6.02
CA GLY A 349 20.02 -16.48 -6.84
C GLY A 349 18.65 -16.75 -6.21
N ASP A 350 18.60 -17.34 -5.00
CA ASP A 350 17.35 -17.49 -4.27
C ASP A 350 16.79 -16.12 -3.87
N LYS A 351 15.49 -15.92 -4.07
CA LYS A 351 14.75 -14.77 -3.57
C LYS A 351 13.77 -15.27 -2.51
N ILE A 352 14.14 -15.04 -1.25
CA ILE A 352 13.45 -15.62 -0.09
C ILE A 352 12.76 -14.54 0.72
N GLY A 353 11.44 -14.70 0.91
CA GLY A 353 10.66 -13.87 1.81
C GLY A 353 10.52 -14.51 3.19
N ILE A 354 10.75 -13.77 4.25
CA ILE A 354 10.61 -14.20 5.64
C ILE A 354 9.42 -13.47 6.25
N PHE A 355 8.45 -14.21 6.74
CA PHE A 355 7.25 -13.66 7.36
C PHE A 355 6.85 -14.45 8.62
N GLY A 356 5.93 -13.93 9.38
CA GLY A 356 5.43 -14.47 10.66
C GLY A 356 4.90 -13.36 11.55
N SER A 357 4.26 -13.70 12.66
CA SER A 357 3.71 -12.70 13.58
C SER A 357 4.78 -11.80 14.20
N ASN A 358 4.38 -10.64 14.71
CA ASN A 358 5.31 -9.72 15.36
C ASN A 358 5.84 -10.36 16.65
N GLY A 359 7.16 -10.24 16.86
CA GLY A 359 7.82 -10.84 18.02
C GLY A 359 8.31 -12.28 17.84
N GLU A 360 7.96 -12.98 16.77
CA GLU A 360 8.36 -14.39 16.51
C GLU A 360 9.86 -14.58 16.18
N GLY A 361 10.64 -13.50 16.11
CA GLY A 361 12.09 -13.59 15.93
C GLY A 361 12.58 -13.49 14.48
N LYS A 362 11.81 -12.95 13.54
CA LYS A 362 12.21 -12.75 12.13
C LYS A 362 13.53 -11.99 11.98
N SER A 363 13.62 -10.80 12.58
CA SER A 363 14.85 -9.99 12.55
C SER A 363 15.99 -10.64 13.34
N THR A 364 15.67 -11.44 14.37
CA THR A 364 16.65 -12.24 15.13
C THR A 364 17.24 -13.34 14.25
N LEU A 365 16.39 -14.05 13.49
CA LEU A 365 16.84 -15.06 12.53
C LEU A 365 17.81 -14.46 11.50
N ILE A 366 17.45 -13.34 10.88
CA ILE A 366 18.36 -12.66 9.92
C ILE A 366 19.68 -12.26 10.57
N LYS A 367 19.64 -11.64 11.76
CA LYS A 367 20.87 -11.22 12.46
C LYS A 367 21.77 -12.43 12.81
N ALA A 368 21.17 -13.57 13.15
CA ALA A 368 21.91 -14.81 13.39
C ALA A 368 22.53 -15.36 12.10
N LEU A 369 21.76 -15.46 11.01
CA LEU A 369 22.27 -15.91 9.70
C LEU A 369 23.39 -15.03 9.14
N LEU A 370 23.44 -13.76 9.56
CA LEU A 370 24.50 -12.81 9.20
C LEU A 370 25.64 -12.76 10.25
N GLU A 371 25.68 -13.67 11.21
CA GLU A 371 26.66 -13.72 12.30
C GLU A 371 26.74 -12.42 13.14
N LYS A 372 25.68 -11.59 13.13
CA LYS A 372 25.61 -10.34 13.90
C LYS A 372 25.25 -10.54 15.37
N ILE A 373 24.70 -11.70 15.71
CA ILE A 373 24.36 -12.10 17.09
C ILE A 373 24.82 -13.55 17.31
N PRO A 374 25.19 -13.91 18.55
CA PRO A 374 25.62 -15.26 18.86
C PRO A 374 24.50 -16.28 18.63
N SER A 375 24.84 -17.40 18.04
CA SER A 375 23.95 -18.54 17.80
C SER A 375 24.70 -19.84 18.11
N THR A 376 23.96 -20.93 18.31
CA THR A 376 24.52 -22.29 18.46
C THR A 376 23.98 -23.17 17.33
N GLY A 377 24.70 -24.24 16.99
CA GLY A 377 24.49 -25.06 15.81
C GLY A 377 25.56 -24.83 14.76
N GLU A 378 25.41 -25.41 13.60
CA GLU A 378 26.35 -25.21 12.48
C GLU A 378 25.81 -24.11 11.58
N LEU A 379 26.60 -23.05 11.40
CA LEU A 379 26.30 -21.97 10.47
C LEU A 379 27.50 -21.76 9.54
N TRP A 380 27.23 -21.73 8.25
CA TRP A 380 28.25 -21.44 7.24
C TRP A 380 27.74 -20.36 6.30
N VAL A 381 28.54 -19.31 6.12
CA VAL A 381 28.29 -18.23 5.18
C VAL A 381 29.37 -18.25 4.12
N ALA A 382 29.03 -18.11 2.86
CA ALA A 382 29.99 -18.16 1.76
C ALA A 382 31.05 -17.08 1.94
N PRO A 383 32.35 -17.43 1.88
CA PRO A 383 33.47 -16.46 2.06
C PRO A 383 33.44 -15.32 1.02
N GLY A 384 32.81 -15.54 -0.11
CA GLY A 384 32.63 -14.52 -1.16
C GLY A 384 31.30 -13.75 -1.07
N ALA A 385 30.52 -13.90 0.00
CA ALA A 385 29.29 -13.16 0.20
C ALA A 385 29.56 -11.68 0.46
N LYS A 386 29.16 -10.83 -0.49
CA LYS A 386 29.13 -9.38 -0.34
C LYS A 386 27.71 -8.97 0.04
N ILE A 387 27.52 -8.68 1.32
CA ILE A 387 26.20 -8.47 1.91
C ILE A 387 25.84 -6.99 1.86
N GLY A 388 24.73 -6.67 1.18
CA GLY A 388 24.05 -5.39 1.29
C GLY A 388 22.91 -5.51 2.29
N TYR A 389 22.91 -4.70 3.34
CA TYR A 389 21.88 -4.72 4.36
C TYR A 389 21.06 -3.43 4.37
N PHE A 390 19.77 -3.59 4.17
CA PHE A 390 18.79 -2.52 4.29
C PHE A 390 18.12 -2.60 5.66
N SER A 391 18.44 -1.65 6.54
CA SER A 391 17.86 -1.56 7.88
C SER A 391 16.61 -0.70 7.90
N GLN A 392 15.69 -1.01 8.78
CA GLN A 392 14.46 -0.24 9.00
C GLN A 392 14.73 1.24 9.39
N HIS A 393 15.88 1.54 9.99
CA HIS A 393 16.23 2.88 10.49
C HIS A 393 17.07 3.72 9.55
N HIS A 394 17.46 3.19 8.37
CA HIS A 394 18.25 3.91 7.36
C HIS A 394 19.58 4.50 7.90
N ASP A 395 20.29 3.78 8.76
CA ASP A 395 21.48 4.23 9.48
C ASP A 395 22.63 4.71 8.59
N ARG A 396 22.56 4.41 7.28
CA ARG A 396 23.59 4.75 6.29
C ARG A 396 23.38 6.13 5.63
N LEU A 397 22.24 6.78 5.87
CA LEU A 397 21.94 8.06 5.23
C LEU A 397 22.52 9.23 6.02
N SER A 398 23.33 10.07 5.35
CA SER A 398 23.72 11.37 5.90
C SER A 398 22.56 12.37 5.77
N LEU A 399 22.06 12.87 6.89
CA LEU A 399 20.92 13.78 6.92
C LEU A 399 21.22 15.17 6.33
N GLU A 400 22.50 15.54 6.22
CA GLU A 400 22.93 16.85 5.72
C GLU A 400 23.06 16.89 4.20
N LEU A 401 23.37 15.75 3.57
CA LEU A 401 23.55 15.65 2.13
C LEU A 401 22.22 15.58 1.39
N THR A 402 22.21 16.01 0.14
CA THR A 402 21.07 15.83 -0.77
C THR A 402 21.02 14.39 -1.28
N ALA A 403 19.86 13.98 -1.81
CA ALA A 403 19.71 12.65 -2.41
C ALA A 403 20.70 12.44 -3.58
N GLU A 404 20.89 13.46 -4.41
CA GLU A 404 21.84 13.42 -5.53
C GLU A 404 23.28 13.26 -5.03
N GLU A 405 23.69 14.05 -4.04
CA GLU A 405 25.06 13.99 -3.49
C GLU A 405 25.39 12.63 -2.87
N GLN A 406 24.43 12.00 -2.19
CA GLN A 406 24.65 10.66 -1.63
C GLN A 406 24.88 9.62 -2.72
N ILE A 407 24.10 9.64 -3.79
CA ILE A 407 24.32 8.74 -4.93
C ILE A 407 25.68 9.01 -5.59
N LEU A 408 26.04 10.29 -5.79
CA LEU A 408 27.32 10.69 -6.40
C LEU A 408 28.54 10.28 -5.59
N GLN A 409 28.42 10.13 -4.26
CA GLN A 409 29.49 9.56 -3.44
C GLN A 409 29.82 8.10 -3.80
N VAL A 410 28.81 7.34 -4.25
CA VAL A 410 28.98 5.92 -4.62
C VAL A 410 29.44 5.77 -6.07
N ILE A 411 28.79 6.48 -7.01
CA ILE A 411 29.03 6.27 -8.46
C ILE A 411 30.10 7.21 -9.05
N GLY A 412 30.48 8.28 -8.33
CA GLY A 412 31.42 9.30 -8.77
C GLY A 412 30.78 10.65 -9.09
N LYS A 413 31.51 11.73 -8.80
CA LYS A 413 30.99 13.12 -8.85
C LYS A 413 30.55 13.60 -10.24
N ASP A 414 31.09 13.03 -11.29
CA ASP A 414 30.83 13.45 -12.68
C ASP A 414 29.59 12.80 -13.29
N LYS A 415 28.94 11.85 -12.59
CA LYS A 415 27.84 11.05 -13.10
C LYS A 415 26.43 11.55 -12.69
N ARG A 416 26.21 12.86 -12.71
CA ARG A 416 24.94 13.48 -12.29
C ARG A 416 23.71 12.93 -13.03
N ALA A 417 23.81 12.73 -14.35
CA ALA A 417 22.70 12.20 -15.14
C ALA A 417 22.33 10.77 -14.74
N GLU A 418 23.33 9.93 -14.40
CA GLU A 418 23.13 8.56 -13.92
C GLU A 418 22.49 8.57 -12.52
N ALA A 419 22.98 9.44 -11.61
CA ALA A 419 22.41 9.63 -10.28
C ALA A 419 20.92 10.03 -10.33
N ARG A 420 20.59 11.06 -11.10
CA ARG A 420 19.20 11.52 -11.30
C ARG A 420 18.34 10.45 -11.99
N GLY A 421 18.89 9.72 -12.97
CA GLY A 421 18.22 8.59 -13.60
C GLY A 421 17.88 7.48 -12.61
N MET A 422 18.78 7.14 -11.68
CA MET A 422 18.53 6.16 -10.64
C MET A 422 17.45 6.61 -9.66
N LEU A 423 17.50 7.87 -9.21
CA LEU A 423 16.49 8.44 -8.31
C LEU A 423 15.11 8.53 -8.99
N ALA A 424 15.07 8.93 -10.26
CA ALA A 424 13.83 9.03 -11.03
C ALA A 424 13.11 7.69 -11.19
N ARG A 425 13.84 6.57 -11.27
CA ARG A 425 13.25 5.21 -11.30
C ARG A 425 12.50 4.85 -10.05
N LEU A 426 12.97 5.36 -8.92
CA LEU A 426 12.32 5.19 -7.63
C LEU A 426 11.35 6.36 -7.35
N PHE A 427 10.88 7.06 -8.40
CA PHE A 427 9.96 8.19 -8.31
C PHE A 427 10.44 9.32 -7.39
N LEU A 428 11.75 9.57 -7.37
CA LEU A 428 12.33 10.72 -6.70
C LEU A 428 12.83 11.72 -7.76
N THR A 429 12.06 12.77 -8.00
CA THR A 429 12.30 13.77 -9.05
C THR A 429 12.09 15.19 -8.55
N GLY A 430 12.45 16.18 -9.37
CA GLY A 430 12.26 17.59 -9.05
C GLY A 430 13.04 18.04 -7.83
N ASP A 431 12.48 18.97 -7.06
CA ASP A 431 13.13 19.57 -5.88
C ASP A 431 13.54 18.57 -4.80
N ALA A 432 12.87 17.39 -4.73
CA ALA A 432 13.19 16.36 -3.75
C ALA A 432 14.62 15.80 -3.92
N VAL A 433 15.19 15.87 -5.12
CA VAL A 433 16.55 15.40 -5.42
C VAL A 433 17.61 16.35 -4.86
N GLU A 434 17.30 17.63 -4.80
CA GLU A 434 18.23 18.72 -4.42
C GLU A 434 18.06 19.17 -2.97
N ARG A 435 17.04 18.65 -2.25
CA ARG A 435 16.83 18.95 -0.83
C ARG A 435 17.66 18.04 0.07
N PRO A 436 18.13 18.54 1.24
CA PRO A 436 18.84 17.71 2.20
C PRO A 436 17.93 16.59 2.73
N MET A 437 18.53 15.43 3.00
CA MET A 437 17.81 14.23 3.46
C MET A 437 16.97 14.47 4.72
N SER A 438 17.39 15.39 5.60
CA SER A 438 16.63 15.78 6.80
C SER A 438 15.24 16.31 6.48
N SER A 439 15.06 16.97 5.34
CA SER A 439 13.79 17.56 4.89
C SER A 439 12.89 16.59 4.11
N LEU A 440 13.41 15.41 3.76
CA LEU A 440 12.66 14.41 3.01
C LEU A 440 11.72 13.60 3.92
N SER A 441 10.60 13.15 3.36
CA SER A 441 9.69 12.22 4.05
C SER A 441 10.33 10.85 4.28
N GLY A 442 9.81 10.06 5.22
CA GLY A 442 10.27 8.69 5.48
C GLY A 442 10.32 7.85 4.19
N GLY A 443 9.26 7.85 3.39
CA GLY A 443 9.22 7.12 2.12
C GLY A 443 10.21 7.64 1.07
N GLN A 444 10.52 8.94 1.05
CA GLN A 444 11.56 9.48 0.18
C GLN A 444 12.95 9.01 0.61
N ARG A 445 13.23 9.01 1.92
CA ARG A 445 14.48 8.46 2.48
C ARG A 445 14.65 6.98 2.19
N THR A 446 13.59 6.19 2.35
CA THR A 446 13.56 4.75 2.01
C THR A 446 14.00 4.53 0.55
N ARG A 447 13.46 5.33 -0.38
CA ARG A 447 13.80 5.24 -1.81
C ARG A 447 15.28 5.56 -2.09
N VAL A 448 15.85 6.57 -1.44
CA VAL A 448 17.29 6.89 -1.56
C VAL A 448 18.16 5.78 -0.98
N ALA A 449 17.79 5.24 0.19
CA ALA A 449 18.52 4.13 0.81
C ALA A 449 18.53 2.88 -0.07
N LEU A 450 17.40 2.56 -0.71
CA LEU A 450 17.31 1.47 -1.69
C LEU A 450 18.15 1.74 -2.94
N ALA A 451 18.13 2.98 -3.46
CA ALA A 451 18.96 3.36 -4.60
C ALA A 451 20.45 3.14 -4.30
N LEU A 452 20.91 3.57 -3.13
CA LEU A 452 22.29 3.35 -2.68
C LEU A 452 22.64 1.86 -2.59
N LEU A 453 21.76 1.07 -1.98
CA LEU A 453 21.97 -0.36 -1.83
C LEU A 453 22.08 -1.08 -3.18
N LEU A 454 21.24 -0.70 -4.15
CA LEU A 454 21.23 -1.31 -5.48
C LEU A 454 22.43 -0.89 -6.34
N LEU A 455 23.12 0.19 -5.98
CA LEU A 455 24.36 0.64 -6.63
C LEU A 455 25.63 -0.04 -6.04
N GLU A 456 25.50 -0.66 -4.86
CA GLU A 456 26.60 -1.45 -4.28
C GLU A 456 26.77 -2.76 -5.06
N GLU A 457 28.03 -3.16 -5.31
CA GLU A 457 28.35 -4.45 -5.92
C GLU A 457 28.16 -5.60 -4.91
N THR A 458 26.91 -5.89 -4.57
CA THR A 458 26.54 -6.96 -3.62
C THR A 458 26.09 -8.21 -4.37
N ASN A 459 26.13 -9.38 -3.72
CA ASN A 459 25.58 -10.63 -4.24
C ASN A 459 24.58 -11.29 -3.29
N LEU A 460 24.40 -10.70 -2.09
CA LEU A 460 23.36 -11.04 -1.12
C LEU A 460 22.74 -9.76 -0.59
N LEU A 461 21.49 -9.50 -0.92
CA LEU A 461 20.69 -8.43 -0.36
C LEU A 461 19.88 -8.93 0.81
N VAL A 462 19.97 -8.26 1.93
CA VAL A 462 19.15 -8.50 3.11
C VAL A 462 18.30 -7.27 3.37
N LEU A 463 16.99 -7.43 3.28
CA LEU A 463 16.02 -6.35 3.31
C LEU A 463 15.10 -6.52 4.53
N ASP A 464 15.05 -5.52 5.40
CA ASP A 464 14.15 -5.49 6.57
C ASP A 464 13.05 -4.47 6.31
N GLU A 465 11.83 -4.96 6.00
CA GLU A 465 10.63 -4.19 5.66
C GLU A 465 10.85 -3.16 4.52
N PRO A 466 11.29 -3.60 3.31
CA PRO A 466 11.70 -2.68 2.24
C PRO A 466 10.56 -1.87 1.62
N THR A 467 9.32 -2.28 1.83
CA THR A 467 8.12 -1.62 1.28
C THR A 467 7.44 -0.66 2.25
N ASN A 468 7.93 -0.56 3.49
CA ASN A 468 7.36 0.34 4.48
C ASN A 468 7.50 1.82 4.06
N TYR A 469 6.47 2.62 4.36
CA TYR A 469 6.35 4.05 4.02
C TYR A 469 6.30 4.36 2.51
N LEU A 470 6.29 3.33 1.64
CA LEU A 470 6.18 3.52 0.20
C LEU A 470 4.72 3.50 -0.24
N ASP A 471 4.36 4.42 -1.13
CA ASP A 471 3.10 4.36 -1.86
C ASP A 471 3.13 3.26 -2.94
N ILE A 472 1.97 2.91 -3.46
CA ILE A 472 1.83 1.77 -4.37
C ILE A 472 2.74 1.89 -5.61
N PRO A 473 2.86 3.07 -6.29
CA PRO A 473 3.79 3.19 -7.41
C PRO A 473 5.25 2.96 -7.02
N ALA A 474 5.68 3.50 -5.86
CA ALA A 474 7.04 3.31 -5.38
C ALA A 474 7.33 1.84 -4.98
N ARG A 475 6.35 1.14 -4.36
CA ARG A 475 6.45 -0.31 -4.09
C ARG A 475 6.67 -1.07 -5.38
N HIS A 476 5.87 -0.81 -6.41
CA HIS A 476 6.00 -1.46 -7.71
C HIS A 476 7.38 -1.25 -8.35
N ALA A 477 7.93 -0.02 -8.29
CA ALA A 477 9.28 0.26 -8.80
C ALA A 477 10.37 -0.53 -8.05
N VAL A 478 10.25 -0.63 -6.72
CA VAL A 478 11.17 -1.43 -5.89
C VAL A 478 11.05 -2.92 -6.25
N GLU A 479 9.85 -3.45 -6.38
CA GLU A 479 9.60 -4.83 -6.78
C GLU A 479 10.23 -5.13 -8.15
N GLN A 480 10.06 -4.25 -9.13
CA GLN A 480 10.69 -4.40 -10.45
C GLN A 480 12.21 -4.38 -10.35
N ALA A 481 12.79 -3.43 -9.61
CA ALA A 481 14.23 -3.34 -9.44
C ALA A 481 14.82 -4.59 -8.77
N LEU A 482 14.13 -5.16 -7.77
CA LEU A 482 14.53 -6.39 -7.11
C LEU A 482 14.29 -7.64 -7.97
N ASN A 483 13.31 -7.61 -8.87
CA ASN A 483 13.11 -8.68 -9.86
C ASN A 483 14.23 -8.72 -10.90
N ASP A 484 14.76 -7.55 -11.28
CA ASP A 484 15.88 -7.43 -12.21
C ASP A 484 17.23 -7.74 -11.56
N TYR A 485 17.30 -7.85 -10.22
CA TYR A 485 18.54 -8.16 -9.50
C TYR A 485 18.88 -9.65 -9.61
N ASP A 486 20.09 -9.97 -10.10
CA ASP A 486 20.58 -11.34 -10.34
C ASP A 486 21.13 -12.04 -9.09
N GLY A 487 21.28 -11.32 -7.96
CA GLY A 487 21.82 -11.86 -6.71
C GLY A 487 20.79 -12.58 -5.85
N THR A 488 21.23 -12.99 -4.67
CA THR A 488 20.38 -13.61 -3.65
C THR A 488 19.68 -12.53 -2.82
N ILE A 489 18.41 -12.72 -2.49
CA ILE A 489 17.62 -11.81 -1.67
C ILE A 489 17.06 -12.56 -0.47
N LEU A 490 17.24 -11.97 0.72
CA LEU A 490 16.53 -12.32 1.95
C LEU A 490 15.73 -11.10 2.40
N ALA A 491 14.40 -11.18 2.35
CA ALA A 491 13.54 -10.06 2.72
C ALA A 491 12.62 -10.44 3.87
N VAL A 492 12.66 -9.70 4.97
CA VAL A 492 11.60 -9.73 5.99
C VAL A 492 10.54 -8.74 5.55
N THR A 493 9.30 -9.18 5.41
CA THR A 493 8.21 -8.29 5.06
C THR A 493 6.84 -8.84 5.47
N HIS A 494 5.93 -7.92 5.72
CA HIS A 494 4.49 -8.20 5.89
C HIS A 494 3.68 -7.91 4.61
N ASP A 495 4.34 -7.47 3.54
CA ASP A 495 3.70 -7.19 2.26
C ASP A 495 3.52 -8.50 1.46
N ARG A 496 2.30 -9.03 1.45
CA ARG A 496 1.95 -10.28 0.75
C ARG A 496 2.20 -10.17 -0.75
N TYR A 497 1.95 -8.99 -1.33
CA TYR A 497 2.18 -8.77 -2.74
C TYR A 497 3.68 -8.84 -3.08
N PHE A 498 4.54 -8.28 -2.23
CA PHE A 498 5.99 -8.42 -2.36
C PHE A 498 6.43 -9.89 -2.28
N LEU A 499 5.88 -10.67 -1.33
CA LEU A 499 6.17 -12.10 -1.17
C LEU A 499 5.80 -12.91 -2.43
N ASP A 500 4.73 -12.53 -3.12
CA ASP A 500 4.30 -13.21 -4.34
C ASP A 500 5.00 -12.69 -5.61
N SER A 501 5.35 -11.41 -5.66
CA SER A 501 5.92 -10.79 -6.88
C SER A 501 7.43 -10.90 -7.00
N VAL A 502 8.14 -10.92 -5.86
CA VAL A 502 9.60 -10.91 -5.82
C VAL A 502 10.17 -12.25 -5.36
N CYS A 503 9.53 -12.89 -4.36
CA CYS A 503 10.10 -14.07 -3.74
C CYS A 503 9.72 -15.35 -4.49
N THR A 504 10.69 -16.25 -4.64
CA THR A 504 10.50 -17.60 -5.23
C THR A 504 10.36 -18.68 -4.15
N LYS A 505 10.72 -18.33 -2.92
CA LYS A 505 10.62 -19.18 -1.72
C LYS A 505 10.19 -18.32 -0.55
N VAL A 506 9.53 -18.91 0.43
CA VAL A 506 9.14 -18.22 1.65
C VAL A 506 9.55 -19.01 2.89
N ILE A 507 9.86 -18.29 3.97
CA ILE A 507 10.14 -18.85 5.29
C ILE A 507 9.08 -18.33 6.26
N GLU A 508 8.28 -19.24 6.81
CA GLU A 508 7.37 -18.95 7.91
C GLU A 508 8.11 -19.10 9.24
N VAL A 509 8.21 -18.00 10.01
CA VAL A 509 8.74 -18.03 11.39
C VAL A 509 7.56 -18.06 12.33
N LYS A 510 7.44 -19.14 13.10
CA LYS A 510 6.35 -19.37 14.03
C LYS A 510 6.78 -20.26 15.20
N ASP A 511 6.35 -19.91 16.42
CA ASP A 511 6.60 -20.67 17.64
C ASP A 511 8.10 -21.03 17.84
N GLY A 512 8.99 -20.08 17.55
CA GLY A 512 10.44 -20.25 17.65
C GLY A 512 11.05 -21.17 16.58
N THR A 513 10.30 -21.58 15.56
CA THR A 513 10.81 -22.38 14.43
C THR A 513 10.77 -21.58 13.12
N ALA A 514 11.56 -22.00 12.13
CA ALA A 514 11.54 -21.41 10.80
C ALA A 514 11.42 -22.52 9.75
N LYS A 515 10.37 -22.47 8.93
CA LYS A 515 10.11 -23.48 7.91
C LYS A 515 10.22 -22.88 6.51
N LEU A 516 11.17 -23.40 5.71
CA LEU A 516 11.34 -23.02 4.31
C LEU A 516 10.31 -23.75 3.44
N PHE A 517 9.59 -22.99 2.65
CA PHE A 517 8.67 -23.47 1.63
C PHE A 517 9.18 -23.10 0.23
N GLN A 518 9.13 -24.08 -0.69
CA GLN A 518 9.49 -23.87 -2.11
C GLN A 518 8.26 -23.38 -2.86
N GLY A 519 8.18 -22.08 -3.12
CA GLY A 519 7.07 -21.41 -3.78
C GLY A 519 6.75 -20.05 -3.15
N THR A 520 5.76 -19.37 -3.69
CA THR A 520 5.31 -18.05 -3.25
C THR A 520 4.45 -18.14 -1.98
N TYR A 521 4.10 -16.99 -1.42
CA TYR A 521 3.22 -16.91 -0.25
C TYR A 521 1.82 -17.47 -0.55
N SER A 522 1.23 -17.09 -1.67
CA SER A 522 -0.09 -17.59 -2.09
C SER A 522 -0.09 -19.09 -2.33
N GLU A 523 0.96 -19.64 -2.95
CA GLU A 523 1.09 -21.09 -3.13
C GLU A 523 1.20 -21.83 -1.79
N MET A 524 1.90 -21.26 -0.82
CA MET A 524 2.00 -21.85 0.51
C MET A 524 0.64 -21.84 1.25
N ARG A 525 -0.09 -20.73 1.19
CA ARG A 525 -1.43 -20.63 1.82
C ARG A 525 -2.43 -21.54 1.11
N GLY A 526 -2.40 -21.58 -0.22
CA GLY A 526 -3.28 -22.44 -1.00
C GLY A 526 -3.10 -23.93 -0.75
N ARG A 527 -1.87 -24.40 -0.50
CA ARG A 527 -1.61 -25.83 -0.21
C ARG A 527 -2.13 -26.31 1.14
N LYS A 528 -2.54 -25.43 2.04
CA LYS A 528 -3.13 -25.86 3.33
C LYS A 528 -4.55 -26.43 3.19
N ASN A 529 -5.28 -26.16 2.09
CA ASN A 529 -6.70 -26.47 1.93
C ASN A 529 -7.12 -26.88 0.50
N ILE A 530 -6.25 -27.55 -0.29
CA ILE A 530 -6.59 -27.81 -1.70
C ILE A 530 -6.56 -29.31 -2.02
N ASP A 531 -7.70 -29.81 -2.51
CA ASP A 531 -7.77 -31.02 -3.34
C ASP A 531 -7.48 -30.64 -4.81
N GLU A 532 -6.46 -31.27 -5.41
CA GLU A 532 -6.16 -31.11 -6.83
C GLU A 532 -7.32 -31.62 -7.68
N VAL A 533 -8.11 -30.74 -8.27
CA VAL A 533 -9.17 -31.09 -9.20
C VAL A 533 -8.65 -30.99 -10.63
N VAL A 534 -8.78 -32.05 -11.40
CA VAL A 534 -8.47 -32.05 -12.83
C VAL A 534 -9.66 -31.47 -13.58
N MET A 535 -9.52 -30.28 -14.13
CA MET A 535 -10.56 -29.61 -14.92
C MET A 535 -10.20 -29.57 -16.40
N ASP A 536 -11.21 -29.50 -17.25
CA ASP A 536 -11.03 -29.20 -18.66
C ASP A 536 -10.63 -27.73 -18.82
N ALA A 537 -9.54 -27.47 -19.52
CA ALA A 537 -9.04 -26.13 -19.80
C ALA A 537 -8.97 -25.88 -21.30
N ASP A 538 -9.26 -24.66 -21.72
CA ASP A 538 -9.12 -24.23 -23.10
C ASP A 538 -7.71 -23.72 -23.37
N GLU A 539 -7.16 -24.04 -24.54
CA GLU A 539 -5.84 -23.54 -24.95
C GLU A 539 -5.93 -22.20 -25.64
N TYR A 540 -5.13 -21.26 -25.18
CA TYR A 540 -4.99 -19.92 -25.76
C TYR A 540 -3.55 -19.65 -26.15
N ARG A 541 -3.35 -18.81 -27.17
CA ARG A 541 -2.04 -18.32 -27.58
C ARG A 541 -1.94 -16.82 -27.37
N VAL A 542 -0.84 -16.37 -26.80
CA VAL A 542 -0.56 -14.94 -26.57
C VAL A 542 -0.24 -14.27 -27.91
N VAL A 543 -1.04 -13.30 -28.29
CA VAL A 543 -0.92 -12.52 -29.53
C VAL A 543 0.00 -11.31 -29.32
N SER A 544 -0.10 -10.67 -28.15
CA SER A 544 0.79 -9.58 -27.76
C SER A 544 1.12 -9.70 -26.27
N ALA A 545 2.35 -9.39 -25.89
CA ALA A 545 2.81 -9.48 -24.51
C ALA A 545 1.90 -8.70 -23.54
N PHE A 546 1.64 -9.26 -22.38
CA PHE A 546 0.86 -8.63 -21.33
C PHE A 546 1.22 -9.20 -19.94
N THR A 547 0.86 -8.47 -18.90
CA THR A 547 0.94 -8.95 -17.52
C THR A 547 -0.46 -9.22 -17.01
N ASN A 548 -0.71 -10.42 -16.50
CA ASN A 548 -1.93 -10.71 -15.76
C ASN A 548 -1.72 -10.31 -14.31
N TRP A 549 -2.25 -9.16 -13.94
CA TRP A 549 -2.07 -8.55 -12.63
C TRP A 549 -2.82 -9.28 -11.50
N THR A 550 -3.87 -10.03 -11.84
CA THR A 550 -4.62 -10.83 -10.86
C THR A 550 -3.78 -11.96 -10.30
N ILE A 551 -2.98 -12.61 -11.17
CA ILE A 551 -2.08 -13.72 -10.80
C ILE A 551 -0.60 -13.31 -10.88
N ASN A 552 -0.33 -12.02 -11.05
CA ASN A 552 1.00 -11.40 -11.16
C ASN A 552 1.96 -12.14 -12.10
N ARG A 553 1.47 -12.53 -13.28
CA ARG A 553 2.27 -13.28 -14.24
C ARG A 553 2.38 -12.56 -15.58
N LYS A 554 3.62 -12.40 -16.07
CA LYS A 554 3.92 -11.84 -17.39
C LYS A 554 3.85 -12.93 -18.44
N TYR A 555 3.24 -12.62 -19.58
CA TYR A 555 3.15 -13.50 -20.74
C TYR A 555 3.74 -12.80 -21.96
N GLU A 556 4.53 -13.53 -22.75
CA GLU A 556 5.16 -13.02 -23.96
C GLU A 556 4.42 -13.47 -25.21
N LYS A 557 4.62 -12.74 -26.32
CA LYS A 557 4.00 -13.09 -27.59
C LYS A 557 4.46 -14.49 -28.05
N GLY A 558 3.49 -15.37 -28.28
CA GLY A 558 3.73 -16.75 -28.70
C GLY A 558 3.53 -17.79 -27.59
N ASP A 559 3.46 -17.38 -26.33
CA ASP A 559 3.21 -18.28 -25.21
C ASP A 559 1.89 -19.05 -25.39
N ARG A 560 1.86 -20.29 -24.91
CA ARG A 560 0.65 -21.10 -24.81
C ARG A 560 0.16 -21.09 -23.36
N ILE A 561 -1.13 -20.83 -23.18
CA ILE A 561 -1.77 -20.75 -21.86
C ILE A 561 -2.96 -21.72 -21.87
N LEU A 562 -3.05 -22.57 -20.85
CA LEU A 562 -4.24 -23.36 -20.56
C LEU A 562 -5.05 -22.63 -19.50
N ILE A 563 -6.28 -22.24 -19.84
CA ILE A 563 -7.18 -21.50 -18.95
C ILE A 563 -8.38 -22.40 -18.63
N ALA A 564 -8.52 -22.77 -17.37
CA ALA A 564 -9.69 -23.49 -16.89
C ALA A 564 -10.90 -22.57 -16.72
N PRO A 565 -12.15 -23.07 -16.74
CA PRO A 565 -13.35 -22.26 -16.54
C PRO A 565 -13.31 -21.39 -15.26
N ALA A 566 -12.76 -21.91 -14.18
CA ALA A 566 -12.59 -21.18 -12.92
C ALA A 566 -11.61 -19.98 -13.02
N GLU A 567 -10.64 -20.06 -13.94
CA GLU A 567 -9.61 -19.02 -14.14
C GLU A 567 -10.03 -17.97 -15.20
N LEU A 568 -11.08 -18.21 -15.97
CA LEU A 568 -11.52 -17.34 -17.08
C LEU A 568 -11.69 -15.88 -16.63
N LYS A 569 -12.21 -15.66 -15.44
CA LYS A 569 -12.43 -14.33 -14.89
C LYS A 569 -11.13 -13.53 -14.76
N SER A 570 -10.02 -14.17 -14.38
CA SER A 570 -8.72 -13.51 -14.26
C SER A 570 -8.07 -13.17 -15.62
N PHE A 571 -8.51 -13.83 -16.70
CA PHE A 571 -8.05 -13.58 -18.07
C PHE A 571 -9.06 -12.82 -18.95
N GLU A 572 -10.23 -12.47 -18.42
CA GLU A 572 -11.32 -11.83 -19.17
C GLU A 572 -10.86 -10.55 -19.90
N TRP A 573 -10.05 -9.73 -19.23
CA TRP A 573 -9.46 -8.54 -19.84
C TRP A 573 -8.56 -8.89 -21.04
N ALA A 574 -7.67 -9.87 -20.89
CA ALA A 574 -6.75 -10.26 -21.95
C ALA A 574 -7.49 -10.87 -23.16
N ILE A 575 -8.60 -11.55 -22.92
CA ILE A 575 -9.49 -12.07 -23.96
C ILE A 575 -10.19 -10.90 -24.67
N THR A 576 -10.78 -9.98 -23.92
CA THR A 576 -11.52 -8.81 -24.43
C THR A 576 -10.63 -7.87 -25.24
N GLN A 577 -9.36 -7.73 -24.86
CA GLN A 577 -8.39 -6.90 -25.58
C GLN A 577 -7.64 -7.65 -26.68
N GLU A 578 -8.08 -8.83 -27.05
CA GLU A 578 -7.44 -9.69 -28.06
C GLU A 578 -5.94 -9.94 -27.81
N LYS A 579 -5.49 -9.84 -26.53
CA LYS A 579 -4.11 -10.16 -26.15
C LYS A 579 -3.82 -11.65 -26.23
N ILE A 580 -4.85 -12.48 -26.06
CA ILE A 580 -4.81 -13.93 -26.24
C ILE A 580 -5.93 -14.38 -27.17
N LYS A 581 -5.67 -15.43 -27.97
CA LYS A 581 -6.65 -16.04 -28.85
C LYS A 581 -6.76 -17.54 -28.55
N LYS A 582 -7.98 -18.02 -28.47
CA LYS A 582 -8.24 -19.45 -28.34
C LYS A 582 -7.73 -20.21 -29.57
N THR A 583 -6.86 -21.21 -29.37
CA THR A 583 -6.17 -21.91 -30.44
C THR A 583 -6.45 -23.40 -30.45
N GLY A 584 -6.92 -23.99 -29.36
CA GLY A 584 -7.11 -25.41 -29.24
C GLY A 584 -8.39 -25.82 -28.55
N GLY A 585 -8.72 -27.12 -28.62
CA GLY A 585 -9.83 -27.72 -27.88
C GLY A 585 -9.47 -27.96 -26.41
N ARG A 586 -10.43 -28.49 -25.66
CA ARG A 586 -10.30 -28.79 -24.23
C ARG A 586 -9.17 -29.76 -23.96
N GLN A 587 -8.28 -29.38 -23.08
CA GLN A 587 -7.21 -30.21 -22.55
C GLN A 587 -7.40 -30.34 -21.03
N ARG A 588 -6.95 -31.45 -20.45
CA ARG A 588 -7.01 -31.65 -18.99
C ARG A 588 -5.90 -30.84 -18.32
N LYS A 589 -6.29 -29.94 -17.43
CA LYS A 589 -5.40 -29.14 -16.57
C LYS A 589 -5.69 -29.48 -15.12
N LYS A 590 -4.65 -29.65 -14.32
CA LYS A 590 -4.78 -29.66 -12.87
C LYS A 590 -4.99 -28.22 -12.41
N VAL A 591 -6.09 -27.97 -11.74
CA VAL A 591 -6.46 -26.67 -11.16
C VAL A 591 -6.65 -26.87 -9.68
N GLU A 592 -6.07 -25.99 -8.92
CA GLU A 592 -6.25 -25.91 -7.49
C GLU A 592 -7.58 -25.19 -7.22
N VAL A 593 -8.48 -25.82 -6.51
CA VAL A 593 -9.80 -25.25 -6.14
C VAL A 593 -9.87 -25.14 -4.63
N ASP A 594 -10.14 -23.94 -4.16
CA ASP A 594 -10.37 -23.67 -2.74
C ASP A 594 -11.68 -24.35 -2.31
N THR A 595 -11.60 -25.29 -1.39
CA THR A 595 -12.74 -26.08 -0.90
C THR A 595 -13.49 -25.42 0.25
N ASP A 596 -12.99 -24.30 0.78
CA ASP A 596 -13.60 -23.59 1.92
C ASP A 596 -14.60 -22.48 1.51
N SER A 597 -14.94 -22.36 0.23
CA SER A 597 -15.96 -21.41 -0.25
C SER A 597 -17.32 -22.11 -0.44
N ASN A 598 -17.91 -22.58 0.66
CA ASN A 598 -19.35 -22.92 0.75
C ASN A 598 -20.02 -22.19 1.91
#